data_4994cb892a3bd344a8af1bb958f32134
#
_entry.id   4994cb892a3bd344a8af1bb958f32134
#
_cell.length_a   1.000
_cell.length_b   1.000
_cell.length_c   1.000
_cell.angle_alpha   90.00
_cell.angle_beta   90.00
_cell.angle_gamma   90.00
#
_symmetry.space_group_name_H-M   'P 1'
#
loop_
_entity.id
_entity.type
_entity.pdbx_description
1 polymer ?
#
loop_
_entity_poly.entity_id
_entity_poly.type
_entity_poly.pdbx_seq_one_letter_code
_entity_poly.pdbx_strand_id
1 'polypeptide(L)'
;MLYCHSRGVVHRDLKLENVLFRSEDFEEDNFIVKVVDFGIAGMANDKVDAGTLSYMAPETLERHAAETTPAIDVWAIGVMFYAMVFGELPFSSRNEKELIKQIKENPIHFNKDIPLTDEGKQVILSMLNKDPKKRVELLEFVS
;
A
#
# COMPACT_ATOMS: atom_id res chain seq x y z
N MET A 1 -6.72 10.19 0.62
CA MET A 1 -5.25 10.38 0.43
C MET A 1 -4.92 11.48 -0.57
N LEU A 2 -5.63 11.63 -1.70
CA LEU A 2 -5.36 12.69 -2.68
C LEU A 2 -5.29 14.09 -2.06
N TYR A 3 -6.25 14.44 -1.19
CA TYR A 3 -6.23 15.71 -0.46
C TYR A 3 -4.96 15.87 0.41
N CYS A 4 -4.55 14.81 1.11
CA CYS A 4 -3.32 14.85 1.92
C CYS A 4 -2.09 15.08 1.04
N HIS A 5 -1.99 14.34 -0.06
CA HIS A 5 -0.88 14.46 -1.01
C HIS A 5 -0.80 15.85 -1.65
N SER A 6 -1.95 16.46 -2.00
CA SER A 6 -1.99 17.83 -2.53
C SER A 6 -1.51 18.90 -1.53
N ARG A 7 -1.47 18.55 -0.25
CA ARG A 7 -0.94 19.39 0.85
C ARG A 7 0.46 18.97 1.29
N GLY A 8 1.12 18.08 0.56
CA GLY A 8 2.45 17.58 0.90
C GLY A 8 2.49 16.61 2.09
N VAL A 9 1.34 16.11 2.52
CA VAL A 9 1.22 15.16 3.63
C VAL A 9 1.24 13.73 3.10
N VAL A 10 2.20 12.93 3.56
CA VAL A 10 2.35 11.50 3.28
C VAL A 10 2.08 10.73 4.57
N HIS A 11 1.20 9.72 4.51
CA HIS A 11 0.78 8.96 5.68
C HIS A 11 1.90 8.06 6.23
N ARG A 12 2.61 7.35 5.36
CA ARG A 12 3.74 6.44 5.61
C ARG A 12 3.42 5.09 6.23
N ASP A 13 2.25 4.91 6.84
CA ASP A 13 1.85 3.65 7.49
C ASP A 13 0.43 3.23 7.09
N LEU A 14 0.11 3.35 5.80
CA LEU A 14 -1.15 2.86 5.25
C LEU A 14 -1.16 1.33 5.27
N LYS A 15 -2.18 0.78 5.90
CA LYS A 15 -2.48 -0.65 5.98
C LYS A 15 -3.96 -0.84 6.28
N LEU A 16 -4.49 -2.04 6.06
CA LEU A 16 -5.91 -2.31 6.26
C LEU A 16 -6.38 -1.98 7.69
N GLU A 17 -5.54 -2.21 8.70
CA GLU A 17 -5.80 -1.92 10.11
C GLU A 17 -5.97 -0.42 10.39
N ASN A 18 -5.45 0.45 9.52
CA ASN A 18 -5.56 1.91 9.62
C ASN A 18 -6.69 2.50 8.75
N VAL A 19 -7.53 1.65 8.17
CA VAL A 19 -8.73 2.05 7.42
C VAL A 19 -9.94 1.51 8.14
N LEU A 20 -10.69 2.39 8.82
CA LEU A 20 -11.79 2.02 9.68
C LEU A 20 -13.11 2.48 9.09
N PHE A 21 -14.17 1.74 9.33
CA PHE A 21 -15.54 2.19 9.06
C PHE A 21 -15.96 3.26 10.07
N ARG A 22 -16.71 4.24 9.62
CA ARG A 22 -17.16 5.34 10.46
C ARG A 22 -18.21 4.93 11.48
N SER A 23 -19.06 3.96 11.14
CA SER A 23 -20.13 3.44 11.99
C SER A 23 -20.34 1.95 11.75
N GLU A 24 -20.99 1.28 12.71
CA GLU A 24 -21.41 -0.12 12.59
C GLU A 24 -22.67 -0.29 11.72
N ASP A 25 -23.35 0.80 11.38
CA ASP A 25 -24.53 0.80 10.52
C ASP A 25 -24.12 0.69 9.05
N PHE A 26 -24.09 -0.52 8.56
CA PHE A 26 -23.87 -0.85 7.16
C PHE A 26 -25.17 -0.72 6.37
N GLU A 27 -25.59 0.50 6.05
CA GLU A 27 -26.57 0.69 5.00
C GLU A 27 -25.89 0.50 3.64
N GLU A 28 -26.49 -0.32 2.77
CA GLU A 28 -25.88 -0.88 1.56
C GLU A 28 -25.26 0.14 0.58
N ASP A 29 -25.54 1.43 0.72
CA ASP A 29 -25.12 2.47 -0.22
C ASP A 29 -24.24 3.57 0.39
N ASN A 30 -23.81 3.49 1.65
CA ASN A 30 -23.13 4.61 2.30
C ASN A 30 -21.96 4.21 3.21
N PHE A 31 -20.99 3.50 2.63
CA PHE A 31 -19.76 3.14 3.34
C PHE A 31 -18.83 4.36 3.45
N ILE A 32 -18.76 4.93 4.66
CA ILE A 32 -17.77 5.96 4.96
C ILE A 32 -16.61 5.30 5.71
N VAL A 33 -15.43 5.36 5.11
CA VAL A 33 -14.20 4.91 5.73
C VAL A 33 -13.39 6.10 6.23
N LYS A 34 -12.65 5.88 7.31
CA LYS A 34 -11.67 6.83 7.86
C LYS A 34 -10.29 6.19 7.85
N VAL A 35 -9.34 6.92 7.32
CA VAL A 35 -7.92 6.61 7.46
C VAL A 35 -7.46 7.21 8.79
N VAL A 36 -6.84 6.39 9.62
CA VAL A 36 -6.37 6.79 10.95
C VAL A 36 -4.86 6.60 11.08
N ASP A 37 -4.31 7.04 12.21
CA ASP A 37 -2.90 6.86 12.57
C ASP A 37 -1.92 7.56 11.64
N PHE A 38 -2.10 8.88 11.50
CA PHE A 38 -1.17 9.77 10.79
C PHE A 38 0.09 10.10 11.60
N GLY A 39 0.29 9.49 12.76
CA GLY A 39 1.24 9.93 13.79
C GLY A 39 2.69 9.51 13.58
N ILE A 40 3.03 8.70 12.57
CA ILE A 40 4.40 8.17 12.42
C ILE A 40 5.23 9.00 11.43
N ALA A 41 5.21 10.29 11.61
CA ALA A 41 6.21 11.15 11.01
C ALA A 41 7.46 11.16 11.90
N GLY A 42 8.44 10.30 11.64
CA GLY A 42 9.78 10.54 12.14
C GLY A 42 10.41 9.57 13.12
N MET A 43 9.93 8.38 13.33
CA MET A 43 10.67 7.37 14.13
C MET A 43 11.44 6.40 13.23
N ALA A 44 12.59 6.86 12.76
CA ALA A 44 13.49 6.07 11.92
C ALA A 44 14.18 4.90 12.65
N ASN A 45 13.86 4.63 13.93
CA ASN A 45 14.56 3.63 14.76
C ASN A 45 13.65 2.65 15.48
N ASP A 46 12.34 2.73 15.35
CA ASP A 46 11.48 1.72 15.93
C ASP A 46 11.53 0.43 15.11
N LYS A 47 11.59 -0.70 15.80
CA LYS A 47 11.50 -2.02 15.17
C LYS A 47 10.23 -2.07 14.36
N VAL A 48 10.36 -2.10 13.04
CA VAL A 48 9.23 -2.24 12.13
C VAL A 48 8.56 -3.58 12.44
N ASP A 49 7.28 -3.54 12.78
CA ASP A 49 6.47 -4.74 12.90
C ASP A 49 6.45 -5.45 11.53
N ALA A 50 6.56 -6.78 11.53
CA ALA A 50 6.53 -7.59 10.31
C ALA A 50 5.27 -7.34 9.47
N GLY A 51 4.13 -7.04 10.12
CA GLY A 51 2.88 -6.65 9.45
C GLY A 51 3.02 -5.35 8.67
N THR A 52 3.67 -4.34 9.23
CA THR A 52 3.92 -3.04 8.57
C THR A 52 4.92 -3.19 7.42
N LEU A 53 5.95 -4.00 7.59
CA LEU A 53 6.95 -4.29 6.55
C LEU A 53 6.31 -4.78 5.25
N SER A 54 5.25 -5.60 5.33
CA SER A 54 4.54 -6.12 4.17
C SER A 54 3.86 -5.06 3.30
N TYR A 55 3.63 -3.86 3.83
CA TYR A 55 3.05 -2.71 3.12
C TYR A 55 4.08 -1.68 2.67
N MET A 56 5.35 -1.86 2.99
CA MET A 56 6.41 -0.90 2.68
C MET A 56 6.86 -1.01 1.22
N ALA A 57 7.00 0.14 0.59
CA ALA A 57 7.51 0.25 -0.77
C ALA A 57 9.01 -0.12 -0.85
N PRO A 58 9.48 -0.70 -1.98
CA PRO A 58 10.87 -1.15 -2.11
C PRO A 58 11.91 -0.06 -1.80
N GLU A 59 11.66 1.17 -2.23
CA GLU A 59 12.56 2.31 -2.00
C GLU A 59 12.74 2.68 -0.53
N THR A 60 11.76 2.32 0.34
CA THR A 60 11.82 2.61 1.77
C THR A 60 12.56 1.55 2.58
N LEU A 61 12.88 0.41 1.96
CA LEU A 61 13.56 -0.71 2.59
C LEU A 61 15.09 -0.58 2.56
N GLU A 62 15.62 0.47 1.96
CA GLU A 62 17.04 0.76 1.91
C GLU A 62 17.46 1.61 3.11
N ARG A 63 18.64 1.32 3.70
CA ARG A 63 19.14 1.99 4.91
C ARG A 63 19.36 3.51 4.75
N HIS A 64 19.44 3.98 3.53
CA HIS A 64 19.50 5.41 3.19
C HIS A 64 18.25 5.75 2.41
N ALA A 65 17.11 5.62 3.09
CA ALA A 65 15.79 5.82 2.52
C ALA A 65 15.74 7.08 1.65
N ALA A 66 15.24 6.89 0.44
CA ALA A 66 14.86 7.97 -0.44
C ALA A 66 13.91 8.94 0.28
N GLU A 67 13.81 10.14 -0.22
CA GLU A 67 12.87 11.13 0.28
C GLU A 67 11.46 10.55 0.41
N THR A 68 10.76 10.93 1.47
CA THR A 68 9.36 10.56 1.66
C THR A 68 8.52 11.22 0.58
N THR A 69 7.92 10.42 -0.26
CA THR A 69 7.07 10.88 -1.38
C THR A 69 5.68 10.25 -1.32
N PRO A 70 4.66 10.87 -1.94
CA PRO A 70 3.34 10.27 -2.06
C PRO A 70 3.33 8.86 -2.67
N ALA A 71 4.32 8.52 -3.49
CA ALA A 71 4.45 7.21 -4.13
C ALA A 71 4.54 6.05 -3.11
N ILE A 72 5.04 6.30 -1.91
CA ILE A 72 5.08 5.33 -0.81
C ILE A 72 3.66 4.91 -0.41
N ASP A 73 2.76 5.88 -0.26
CA ASP A 73 1.36 5.63 0.07
C ASP A 73 0.63 4.91 -1.07
N VAL A 74 0.93 5.26 -2.31
CA VAL A 74 0.34 4.59 -3.49
C VAL A 74 0.70 3.11 -3.52
N TRP A 75 1.95 2.76 -3.23
CA TRP A 75 2.36 1.36 -3.07
C TRP A 75 1.54 0.64 -2.00
N ALA A 76 1.42 1.23 -0.81
CA ALA A 76 0.65 0.64 0.29
C ALA A 76 -0.84 0.46 -0.07
N ILE A 77 -1.44 1.41 -0.79
CA ILE A 77 -2.81 1.28 -1.33
C ILE A 77 -2.90 0.10 -2.30
N GLY A 78 -1.90 -0.07 -3.16
CA GLY A 78 -1.82 -1.22 -4.07
C GLY A 78 -1.76 -2.56 -3.33
N VAL A 79 -0.98 -2.64 -2.25
CA VAL A 79 -0.92 -3.81 -1.36
C VAL A 79 -2.28 -4.08 -0.72
N MET A 80 -2.95 -3.04 -0.19
CA MET A 80 -4.29 -3.17 0.39
C MET A 80 -5.31 -3.65 -0.65
N PHE A 81 -5.28 -3.08 -1.86
CA PHE A 81 -6.19 -3.48 -2.93
C PHE A 81 -5.99 -4.95 -3.32
N TYR A 82 -4.74 -5.39 -3.48
CA TYR A 82 -4.42 -6.79 -3.71
C TYR A 82 -4.97 -7.67 -2.59
N ALA A 83 -4.74 -7.31 -1.33
CA ALA A 83 -5.21 -8.08 -0.18
C ALA A 83 -6.73 -8.17 -0.10
N MET A 84 -7.46 -7.11 -0.43
CA MET A 84 -8.93 -7.12 -0.48
C MET A 84 -9.47 -8.03 -1.58
N VAL A 85 -8.80 -8.13 -2.72
CA VAL A 85 -9.23 -8.97 -3.84
C VAL A 85 -8.88 -10.44 -3.62
N PHE A 86 -7.66 -10.72 -3.15
CA PHE A 86 -7.12 -12.07 -3.10
C PHE A 86 -7.16 -12.73 -1.72
N GLY A 87 -7.48 -11.97 -0.66
CA GLY A 87 -7.51 -12.46 0.72
C GLY A 87 -6.13 -12.75 1.32
N GLU A 88 -5.07 -12.37 0.63
CA GLU A 88 -3.68 -12.55 1.04
C GLU A 88 -2.82 -11.38 0.57
N LEU A 89 -1.67 -11.19 1.19
CA LEU A 89 -0.72 -10.14 0.80
C LEU A 89 0.06 -10.57 -0.46
N PRO A 90 0.43 -9.61 -1.35
CA PRO A 90 1.21 -9.92 -2.55
C PRO A 90 2.60 -10.46 -2.25
N PHE A 91 3.16 -10.08 -1.10
CA PHE A 91 4.44 -10.56 -0.59
C PHE A 91 4.27 -10.96 0.87
N SER A 92 4.75 -12.16 1.22
CA SER A 92 4.63 -12.71 2.56
C SER A 92 5.76 -13.68 2.85
N SER A 93 6.38 -13.54 4.01
CA SER A 93 7.37 -14.49 4.53
C SER A 93 7.47 -14.34 6.04
N ARG A 94 7.79 -15.44 6.74
CA ARG A 94 8.16 -15.40 8.17
C ARG A 94 9.59 -14.88 8.40
N ASN A 95 10.40 -14.89 7.35
CA ASN A 95 11.77 -14.38 7.38
C ASN A 95 11.79 -12.96 6.80
N GLU A 96 12.19 -11.97 7.60
CA GLU A 96 12.24 -10.57 7.21
C GLU A 96 13.13 -10.32 5.98
N LYS A 97 14.30 -10.95 5.93
CA LYS A 97 15.22 -10.80 4.79
C LYS A 97 14.62 -11.33 3.50
N GLU A 98 13.92 -12.45 3.59
CA GLU A 98 13.23 -13.04 2.46
C GLU A 98 12.06 -12.14 2.00
N LEU A 99 11.29 -11.59 2.94
CA LEU A 99 10.21 -10.66 2.63
C LEU A 99 10.73 -9.41 1.92
N ILE A 100 11.80 -8.81 2.41
CA ILE A 100 12.46 -7.66 1.77
C ILE A 100 12.89 -8.02 0.34
N LYS A 101 13.49 -9.19 0.14
CA LYS A 101 13.90 -9.67 -1.17
C LYS A 101 12.69 -9.82 -2.11
N GLN A 102 11.60 -10.42 -1.63
CA GLN A 102 10.36 -10.56 -2.41
C GLN A 102 9.82 -9.19 -2.85
N ILE A 103 9.73 -8.23 -1.92
CA ILE A 103 9.23 -6.89 -2.22
C ILE A 103 10.10 -6.20 -3.29
N LYS A 104 11.41 -6.36 -3.24
CA LYS A 104 12.34 -5.73 -4.18
C LYS A 104 12.39 -6.39 -5.55
N GLU A 105 12.33 -7.72 -5.59
CA GLU A 105 12.74 -8.50 -6.77
C GLU A 105 11.60 -9.29 -7.40
N ASN A 106 10.65 -9.79 -6.62
CA ASN A 106 9.63 -10.69 -7.16
C ASN A 106 8.55 -9.93 -7.94
N PRO A 107 8.08 -10.50 -9.05
CA PRO A 107 6.90 -9.97 -9.74
C PRO A 107 5.63 -10.20 -8.90
N ILE A 108 4.58 -9.44 -9.21
CA ILE A 108 3.26 -9.67 -8.65
C ILE A 108 2.67 -10.94 -9.29
N HIS A 109 2.23 -11.87 -8.45
CA HIS A 109 1.56 -13.08 -8.86
C HIS A 109 0.06 -12.94 -8.64
N PHE A 110 -0.74 -13.25 -9.67
CA PHE A 110 -2.20 -13.26 -9.59
C PHE A 110 -2.72 -14.69 -9.53
N ASN A 111 -3.49 -15.02 -8.48
CA ASN A 111 -4.15 -16.31 -8.38
C ASN A 111 -5.23 -16.40 -9.47
N LYS A 112 -5.10 -17.41 -10.35
CA LYS A 112 -6.00 -17.63 -11.49
C LYS A 112 -7.40 -18.08 -11.08
N ASP A 113 -7.54 -18.63 -9.87
CA ASP A 113 -8.83 -19.10 -9.35
C ASP A 113 -9.72 -17.94 -8.86
N ILE A 114 -9.16 -16.76 -8.69
CA ILE A 114 -9.89 -15.56 -8.30
C ILE A 114 -10.06 -14.67 -9.54
N PRO A 115 -11.30 -14.46 -10.00
CA PRO A 115 -11.54 -13.68 -11.21
C PRO A 115 -11.24 -12.20 -10.95
N LEU A 116 -10.35 -11.65 -11.76
CA LEU A 116 -10.06 -10.21 -11.83
C LEU A 116 -9.88 -9.84 -13.30
N THR A 117 -10.51 -8.75 -13.72
CA THR A 117 -10.36 -8.26 -15.10
C THR A 117 -8.92 -7.83 -15.39
N ASP A 118 -8.57 -7.77 -16.67
CA ASP A 118 -7.23 -7.32 -17.07
C ASP A 118 -7.00 -5.86 -16.66
N GLU A 119 -8.03 -5.01 -16.71
CA GLU A 119 -7.99 -3.64 -16.23
C GLU A 119 -7.71 -3.60 -14.71
N GLY A 120 -8.38 -4.44 -13.93
CA GLY A 120 -8.13 -4.55 -12.49
C GLY A 120 -6.69 -4.97 -12.17
N LYS A 121 -6.14 -5.92 -12.93
CA LYS A 121 -4.72 -6.31 -12.82
C LYS A 121 -3.79 -5.16 -13.16
N GLN A 122 -4.08 -4.40 -14.23
CA GLN A 122 -3.28 -3.24 -14.63
C GLN A 122 -3.27 -2.16 -13.55
N VAL A 123 -4.41 -1.89 -12.90
CA VAL A 123 -4.49 -0.96 -11.76
C VAL A 123 -3.55 -1.40 -10.64
N ILE A 124 -3.62 -2.68 -10.22
CA ILE A 124 -2.72 -3.21 -9.18
C ILE A 124 -1.25 -3.08 -9.60
N LEU A 125 -0.91 -3.47 -10.83
CA LEU A 125 0.46 -3.40 -11.34
C LEU A 125 0.99 -1.97 -11.42
N SER A 126 0.14 -1.00 -11.74
CA SER A 126 0.53 0.42 -11.79
C SER A 126 0.83 0.99 -10.41
N MET A 127 0.08 0.56 -9.38
CA MET A 127 0.33 0.94 -7.98
C MET A 127 1.54 0.21 -7.38
N LEU A 128 1.79 -1.03 -7.80
CA LEU A 128 2.89 -1.87 -7.32
C LEU A 128 4.08 -1.86 -8.26
N ASN A 129 4.28 -0.78 -9.00
CA ASN A 129 5.51 -0.59 -9.77
C ASN A 129 6.68 -0.38 -8.81
N LYS A 130 7.74 -1.16 -8.98
CA LYS A 130 8.92 -1.10 -8.09
C LYS A 130 9.69 0.20 -8.22
N ASP A 131 9.65 0.84 -9.39
CA ASP A 131 10.22 2.15 -9.62
C ASP A 131 9.24 3.24 -9.18
N PRO A 132 9.52 3.99 -8.11
CA PRO A 132 8.59 5.02 -7.62
C PRO A 132 8.31 6.14 -8.62
N LYS A 133 9.22 6.38 -9.58
CA LYS A 133 9.03 7.39 -10.63
C LYS A 133 8.09 6.95 -11.75
N LYS A 134 7.89 5.63 -11.88
CA LYS A 134 6.96 5.03 -12.85
C LYS A 134 5.66 4.57 -12.20
N ARG A 135 5.58 4.64 -10.89
CA ARG A 135 4.37 4.30 -10.13
C ARG A 135 3.31 5.35 -10.39
N VAL A 136 2.09 4.91 -10.65
CA VAL A 136 0.94 5.80 -10.91
C VAL A 136 0.72 6.79 -9.76
N GLU A 137 0.27 8.00 -10.08
CA GLU A 137 -0.17 8.97 -9.08
C GLU A 137 -1.68 8.81 -8.83
N LEU A 138 -2.13 9.07 -7.58
CA LEU A 138 -3.56 8.94 -7.25
C LEU A 138 -4.45 9.86 -8.08
N LEU A 139 -3.93 10.98 -8.53
CA LEU A 139 -4.68 11.92 -9.36
C LEU A 139 -5.13 11.29 -10.70
N GLU A 140 -4.37 10.34 -11.23
CA GLU A 140 -4.68 9.67 -12.49
C GLU A 140 -5.95 8.81 -12.41
N PHE A 141 -6.37 8.39 -11.21
CA PHE A 141 -7.60 7.61 -11.01
C PHE A 141 -8.86 8.48 -10.84
N VAL A 142 -8.73 9.80 -10.70
CA VAL A 142 -9.86 10.71 -10.39
C VAL A 142 -10.11 11.72 -11.50
N SER A 143 -9.29 11.71 -12.50
CA SER A 143 -9.40 12.59 -13.68
C SER A 143 -10.27 12.01 -14.78
#